data_b15baa53bfa68ac888bf83b7b194d4b6
#
_entry.id   b15baa53bfa68ac888bf83b7b194d4b6
#
_cell.length_a   1.000
_cell.length_b   1.000
_cell.length_c   1.000
_cell.angle_alpha   90.00
_cell.angle_beta   90.00
_cell.angle_gamma   90.00
#
_symmetry.space_group_name_H-M   'P 1'
#
loop_
_entity.id
_entity.type
_entity.pdbx_description
1 polymer ?
#
loop_
_entity_poly.entity_id
_entity_poly.type
_entity_poly.pdbx_seq_one_letter_code
_entity_poly.pdbx_strand_id
1 'polypeptide(L)'
;MQKLTAKAIRVRGRQIIHTLRRSFSFAPDEFLATLWLMVRWTLLGGVVGVLAGIASTVFLVSLYWATQTRLANPYLLFLLPLVGVAIGAIYQRFGGAAARGTNLVIEEVNANRARIPLRMAPLVLLGTVATHLFGGSAGREGTAVQMGASIADTLRRALGLRGENRRLLIMAGISGGFGSVFGTPLAGFVFGMEVQRVGRIRYDGLVPCLAAACIGDLTARALGVTHAHHAPLANVPIDLFLMIKVLAAGVAFGLTSLLFVELLHAVKHVMSKFIKALPLRLMIGGVIVIALTLILNTQDYLGLSEGLIEQSLAARDVPTFAFLLKLIFTAVTLGSGFVGGEVTPLFVMGATLGHALGGALAVDPLWLAGIGFAAVFAGASNTPLACTVMGIELFGSGSALYMALACFTAYLASGHRGIYGTQRIETPKNHRAIIHPEDSLEAATERRRRQYIPE
;
A
#
# COMPACT_ATOMS: atom_id res chain seq x y z
N MET A 1 -71.93 -19.18 26.34
CA MET A 1 -70.51 -19.48 26.43
C MET A 1 -69.74 -19.25 25.13
N GLN A 2 -70.26 -19.51 23.94
CA GLN A 2 -69.47 -19.33 22.66
C GLN A 2 -69.12 -17.88 22.27
N LYS A 3 -69.90 -16.87 22.67
CA LYS A 3 -69.55 -15.44 22.37
C LYS A 3 -68.39 -14.86 23.18
N LEU A 4 -68.07 -15.41 24.35
CA LEU A 4 -66.99 -15.00 25.20
C LEU A 4 -65.65 -15.54 24.70
N THR A 5 -65.61 -16.73 24.12
CA THR A 5 -64.40 -17.34 23.54
C THR A 5 -63.98 -16.64 22.25
N ALA A 6 -64.89 -16.24 21.37
CA ALA A 6 -64.58 -15.52 20.15
C ALA A 6 -64.02 -14.12 20.40
N LYS A 7 -64.49 -13.43 21.45
CA LYS A 7 -63.97 -12.11 21.85
C LYS A 7 -62.57 -12.20 22.45
N ALA A 8 -62.30 -13.23 23.27
CA ALA A 8 -60.99 -13.50 23.85
C ALA A 8 -59.94 -13.88 22.78
N ILE A 9 -60.31 -14.66 21.77
CA ILE A 9 -59.42 -15.00 20.64
C ILE A 9 -59.09 -13.77 19.80
N ARG A 10 -60.06 -12.88 19.52
CA ARG A 10 -59.79 -11.61 18.80
C ARG A 10 -58.90 -10.65 19.58
N VAL A 11 -59.02 -10.56 20.89
CA VAL A 11 -58.19 -9.71 21.75
C VAL A 11 -56.74 -10.24 21.80
N ARG A 12 -56.57 -11.56 21.99
CA ARG A 12 -55.25 -12.20 21.93
C ARG A 12 -54.61 -12.08 20.56
N GLY A 13 -55.34 -12.24 19.47
CA GLY A 13 -54.82 -12.06 18.11
C GLY A 13 -54.33 -10.62 17.87
N ARG A 14 -55.08 -9.61 18.34
CA ARG A 14 -54.63 -8.19 18.27
C ARG A 14 -53.38 -7.92 19.13
N GLN A 15 -53.31 -8.51 20.31
CA GLN A 15 -52.11 -8.38 21.18
C GLN A 15 -50.89 -9.04 20.54
N ILE A 16 -51.05 -10.24 19.95
CA ILE A 16 -49.95 -10.92 19.23
C ILE A 16 -49.51 -10.09 18.03
N ILE A 17 -50.41 -9.56 17.21
CA ILE A 17 -50.08 -8.70 16.07
C ILE A 17 -49.40 -7.39 16.54
N HIS A 18 -49.85 -6.81 17.65
CA HIS A 18 -49.26 -5.62 18.21
C HIS A 18 -47.88 -5.88 18.81
N THR A 19 -47.68 -7.04 19.44
CA THR A 19 -46.37 -7.49 19.96
C THR A 19 -45.43 -7.82 18.79
N LEU A 20 -45.88 -8.52 17.76
CA LEU A 20 -45.11 -8.78 16.54
C LEU A 20 -44.75 -7.49 15.82
N ARG A 21 -45.67 -6.51 15.69
CA ARG A 21 -45.36 -5.19 15.13
C ARG A 21 -44.32 -4.40 15.95
N ARG A 22 -44.31 -4.54 17.28
CA ARG A 22 -43.32 -3.94 18.16
C ARG A 22 -41.98 -4.68 18.12
N SER A 23 -41.99 -6.00 17.90
CA SER A 23 -40.79 -6.83 17.77
C SER A 23 -40.11 -6.71 16.38
N PHE A 24 -40.89 -6.37 15.36
CA PHE A 24 -40.37 -6.04 14.03
C PHE A 24 -40.19 -4.52 13.94
N SER A 25 -39.02 -4.03 14.38
CA SER A 25 -38.60 -2.61 14.23
C SER A 25 -38.10 -2.31 12.82
N PHE A 26 -38.76 -2.81 11.78
CA PHE A 26 -38.43 -2.41 10.42
C PHE A 26 -38.89 -0.98 10.18
N ALA A 27 -37.92 -0.05 10.06
CA ALA A 27 -38.16 1.34 9.71
C ALA A 27 -37.90 1.51 8.20
N PRO A 28 -38.92 1.60 7.36
CA PRO A 28 -38.76 1.76 5.90
C PRO A 28 -37.91 2.99 5.54
N ASP A 29 -38.02 4.07 6.33
CA ASP A 29 -37.29 5.31 6.12
C ASP A 29 -35.78 5.15 6.35
N GLU A 30 -35.38 4.38 7.37
CA GLU A 30 -33.97 4.04 7.59
C GLU A 30 -33.40 3.16 6.46
N PHE A 31 -34.19 2.21 5.98
CA PHE A 31 -33.77 1.36 4.87
C PHE A 31 -33.58 2.17 3.58
N LEU A 32 -34.55 3.03 3.25
CA LEU A 32 -34.45 3.91 2.07
C LEU A 32 -33.29 4.90 2.18
N ALA A 33 -33.05 5.46 3.37
CA ALA A 33 -31.89 6.33 3.61
C ALA A 33 -30.56 5.59 3.43
N THR A 34 -30.48 4.33 3.92
CA THR A 34 -29.29 3.49 3.73
C THR A 34 -29.08 3.14 2.26
N LEU A 35 -30.14 2.76 1.55
CA LEU A 35 -30.09 2.48 0.12
C LEU A 35 -29.62 3.70 -0.68
N TRP A 36 -30.18 4.87 -0.38
CA TRP A 36 -29.76 6.14 -0.99
C TRP A 36 -28.28 6.45 -0.72
N LEU A 37 -27.81 6.22 0.50
CA LEU A 37 -26.40 6.39 0.87
C LEU A 37 -25.50 5.45 0.04
N MET A 38 -25.89 4.18 -0.09
CA MET A 38 -25.15 3.21 -0.92
C MET A 38 -25.09 3.63 -2.39
N VAL A 39 -26.20 4.03 -2.99
CA VAL A 39 -26.25 4.50 -4.38
C VAL A 39 -25.35 5.74 -4.55
N ARG A 40 -25.50 6.73 -3.68
CA ARG A 40 -24.69 7.95 -3.72
C ARG A 40 -23.20 7.65 -3.65
N TRP A 41 -22.76 6.81 -2.71
CA TRP A 41 -21.34 6.49 -2.53
C TRP A 41 -20.79 5.55 -3.61
N THR A 42 -21.62 4.69 -4.18
CA THR A 42 -21.26 3.90 -5.36
C THR A 42 -20.99 4.82 -6.56
N LEU A 43 -21.87 5.79 -6.81
CA LEU A 43 -21.67 6.75 -7.91
C LEU A 43 -20.44 7.63 -7.69
N LEU A 44 -20.26 8.21 -6.49
CA LEU A 44 -19.12 9.05 -6.18
C LEU A 44 -17.80 8.27 -6.22
N GLY A 45 -17.79 7.08 -5.62
CA GLY A 45 -16.65 6.16 -5.67
C GLY A 45 -16.34 5.73 -7.11
N GLY A 46 -17.37 5.45 -7.90
CA GLY A 46 -17.24 5.10 -9.32
C GLY A 46 -16.60 6.22 -10.15
N VAL A 47 -17.01 7.47 -9.97
CA VAL A 47 -16.38 8.63 -10.64
C VAL A 47 -14.90 8.74 -10.24
N VAL A 48 -14.59 8.60 -8.94
CA VAL A 48 -13.20 8.58 -8.46
C VAL A 48 -12.43 7.43 -9.09
N GLY A 49 -13.05 6.23 -9.18
CA GLY A 49 -12.48 5.04 -9.81
C GLY A 49 -12.13 5.28 -11.28
N VAL A 50 -13.05 5.82 -12.07
CA VAL A 50 -12.78 6.17 -13.49
C VAL A 50 -11.59 7.13 -13.62
N LEU A 51 -11.58 8.21 -12.83
CA LEU A 51 -10.49 9.19 -12.89
C LEU A 51 -9.14 8.61 -12.41
N ALA A 52 -9.15 7.79 -11.36
CA ALA A 52 -7.97 7.08 -10.87
C ALA A 52 -7.49 6.05 -11.90
N GLY A 53 -8.38 5.30 -12.53
CA GLY A 53 -8.06 4.33 -13.57
C GLY A 53 -7.42 4.96 -14.79
N ILE A 54 -7.96 6.10 -15.28
CA ILE A 54 -7.35 6.87 -16.38
C ILE A 54 -5.95 7.34 -15.98
N ALA A 55 -5.80 7.94 -14.79
CA ALA A 55 -4.51 8.41 -14.31
C ALA A 55 -3.49 7.28 -14.18
N SER A 56 -3.92 6.12 -13.64
CA SER A 56 -3.09 4.91 -13.53
C SER A 56 -2.69 4.37 -14.89
N THR A 57 -3.57 4.39 -15.89
CA THR A 57 -3.25 3.98 -17.25
C THR A 57 -2.17 4.86 -17.85
N VAL A 58 -2.33 6.19 -17.79
CA VAL A 58 -1.31 7.13 -18.29
C VAL A 58 0.03 6.88 -17.59
N PHE A 59 0.01 6.67 -16.29
CA PHE A 59 1.20 6.39 -15.51
C PHE A 59 1.87 5.07 -15.89
N LEU A 60 1.11 3.97 -15.98
CA LEU A 60 1.65 2.64 -16.30
C LEU A 60 2.25 2.59 -17.72
N VAL A 61 1.57 3.20 -18.71
CA VAL A 61 2.09 3.31 -20.08
C VAL A 61 3.40 4.12 -20.12
N SER A 62 3.44 5.25 -19.40
CA SER A 62 4.65 6.08 -19.30
C SER A 62 5.79 5.34 -18.59
N LEU A 63 5.47 4.58 -17.55
CA LEU A 63 6.45 3.82 -16.78
C LEU A 63 7.00 2.63 -17.57
N TYR A 64 6.13 1.94 -18.30
CA TYR A 64 6.54 0.87 -19.22
C TYR A 64 7.50 1.40 -20.29
N TRP A 65 7.14 2.52 -20.95
CA TRP A 65 8.01 3.19 -21.91
C TRP A 65 9.37 3.54 -21.29
N ALA A 66 9.39 4.13 -20.09
CA ALA A 66 10.62 4.51 -19.41
C ALA A 66 11.50 3.29 -19.08
N THR A 67 10.87 2.18 -18.63
CA THR A 67 11.57 0.94 -18.33
C THR A 67 12.17 0.31 -19.57
N GLN A 68 11.41 0.19 -20.68
CA GLN A 68 11.91 -0.37 -21.94
C GLN A 68 13.03 0.49 -22.52
N THR A 69 12.88 1.82 -22.48
CA THR A 69 13.90 2.76 -22.97
C THR A 69 15.20 2.62 -22.17
N ARG A 70 15.14 2.47 -20.83
CA ARG A 70 16.30 2.24 -19.99
C ARG A 70 16.97 0.90 -20.29
N LEU A 71 16.19 -0.17 -20.45
CA LEU A 71 16.74 -1.51 -20.76
C LEU A 71 17.44 -1.53 -22.12
N ALA A 72 16.90 -0.82 -23.10
CA ALA A 72 17.54 -0.65 -24.41
C ALA A 72 18.78 0.25 -24.39
N ASN A 73 18.90 1.13 -23.38
CA ASN A 73 19.94 2.14 -23.28
C ASN A 73 20.55 2.16 -21.87
N PRO A 74 21.38 1.17 -21.50
CA PRO A 74 21.93 1.03 -20.13
C PRO A 74 22.75 2.24 -19.65
N TYR A 75 23.32 3.01 -20.56
CA TYR A 75 24.09 4.20 -20.25
C TYR A 75 23.26 5.37 -19.70
N LEU A 76 21.92 5.34 -19.82
CA LEU A 76 21.04 6.32 -19.19
C LEU A 76 21.22 6.39 -17.68
N LEU A 77 21.67 5.32 -17.04
CA LEU A 77 21.98 5.28 -15.63
C LEU A 77 22.98 6.38 -15.22
N PHE A 78 23.97 6.68 -16.06
CA PHE A 78 24.97 7.69 -15.71
C PHE A 78 24.42 9.13 -15.67
N LEU A 79 23.21 9.35 -16.22
CA LEU A 79 22.50 10.62 -16.12
C LEU A 79 21.65 10.75 -14.86
N LEU A 80 21.51 9.69 -14.04
CA LEU A 80 20.70 9.70 -12.83
C LEU A 80 21.05 10.85 -11.87
N PRO A 81 22.34 11.20 -11.60
CA PRO A 81 22.68 12.32 -10.75
C PRO A 81 22.18 13.67 -11.30
N LEU A 82 22.30 13.89 -12.61
CA LEU A 82 21.89 15.13 -13.28
C LEU A 82 20.37 15.29 -13.23
N VAL A 83 19.65 14.19 -13.54
CA VAL A 83 18.18 14.14 -13.46
C VAL A 83 17.72 14.31 -12.01
N GLY A 84 18.46 13.77 -11.04
CA GLY A 84 18.24 14.01 -9.63
C GLY A 84 18.28 15.49 -9.26
N VAL A 85 19.25 16.26 -9.80
CA VAL A 85 19.29 17.73 -9.64
C VAL A 85 18.02 18.37 -10.20
N ALA A 86 17.58 17.97 -11.39
CA ALA A 86 16.39 18.53 -12.02
C ALA A 86 15.10 18.21 -11.21
N ILE A 87 14.92 16.96 -10.80
CA ILE A 87 13.78 16.54 -9.93
C ILE A 87 13.83 17.33 -8.63
N GLY A 88 14.99 17.42 -7.97
CA GLY A 88 15.15 18.15 -6.72
C GLY A 88 14.81 19.63 -6.84
N ALA A 89 15.23 20.29 -7.92
CA ALA A 89 14.92 21.69 -8.21
C ALA A 89 13.41 21.91 -8.45
N ILE A 90 12.77 21.01 -9.22
CA ILE A 90 11.31 21.06 -9.46
C ILE A 90 10.56 20.90 -8.13
N TYR A 91 10.92 19.93 -7.30
CA TYR A 91 10.27 19.70 -6.01
C TYR A 91 10.54 20.80 -5.00
N GLN A 92 11.71 21.40 -5.00
CA GLN A 92 12.04 22.56 -4.16
C GLN A 92 11.18 23.78 -4.52
N ARG A 93 10.91 24.02 -5.80
CA ARG A 93 10.16 25.18 -6.27
C ARG A 93 8.64 24.92 -6.26
N PHE A 94 8.19 23.76 -6.69
CA PHE A 94 6.78 23.46 -6.93
C PHE A 94 6.18 22.41 -5.98
N GLY A 95 6.99 21.67 -5.22
CA GLY A 95 6.52 20.59 -4.37
C GLY A 95 5.63 21.09 -3.22
N GLY A 96 6.12 21.99 -2.38
CA GLY A 96 5.37 22.44 -1.20
C GLY A 96 4.83 21.26 -0.39
N ALA A 97 3.54 21.24 -0.08
CA ALA A 97 2.91 20.13 0.65
C ALA A 97 2.96 18.79 -0.13
N ALA A 98 2.95 18.82 -1.47
CA ALA A 98 3.03 17.60 -2.28
C ALA A 98 4.34 16.81 -2.08
N ALA A 99 5.43 17.47 -1.66
CA ALA A 99 6.70 16.82 -1.38
C ALA A 99 6.64 15.81 -0.20
N ARG A 100 5.57 15.84 0.62
CA ARG A 100 5.34 14.88 1.71
C ARG A 100 4.81 13.53 1.23
N GLY A 101 4.43 13.43 -0.05
CA GLY A 101 4.02 12.19 -0.69
C GLY A 101 2.82 11.51 0.00
N THR A 102 2.87 10.18 0.10
CA THR A 102 1.82 9.37 0.73
C THR A 102 1.56 9.74 2.19
N ASN A 103 2.58 10.26 2.91
CA ASN A 103 2.41 10.72 4.29
C ASN A 103 1.41 11.89 4.38
N LEU A 104 1.40 12.83 3.41
CA LEU A 104 0.38 13.87 3.35
C LEU A 104 -1.02 13.28 3.16
N VAL A 105 -1.14 12.29 2.27
CA VAL A 105 -2.43 11.64 1.97
C VAL A 105 -3.01 10.99 3.23
N ILE A 106 -2.23 10.18 3.94
CA ILE A 106 -2.66 9.47 5.15
C ILE A 106 -2.98 10.46 6.29
N GLU A 107 -2.15 11.49 6.45
CA GLU A 107 -2.42 12.52 7.45
C GLU A 107 -3.76 13.24 7.19
N GLU A 108 -4.05 13.57 5.94
CA GLU A 108 -5.28 14.29 5.59
C GLU A 108 -6.54 13.43 5.71
N VAL A 109 -6.45 12.14 5.55
CA VAL A 109 -7.55 11.23 5.90
C VAL A 109 -7.82 11.25 7.41
N ASN A 110 -6.78 11.35 8.24
CA ASN A 110 -6.93 11.34 9.70
C ASN A 110 -7.24 12.72 10.30
N ALA A 111 -6.55 13.76 9.86
CA ALA A 111 -6.59 15.09 10.49
C ALA A 111 -7.55 16.07 9.80
N ASN A 112 -7.81 15.89 8.51
CA ASN A 112 -8.72 16.72 7.70
C ASN A 112 -8.42 18.24 7.79
N ARG A 113 -7.14 18.61 7.86
CA ARG A 113 -6.69 20.00 8.15
C ARG A 113 -6.19 20.74 6.92
N ALA A 114 -5.39 20.10 6.07
CA ALA A 114 -4.80 20.73 4.90
C ALA A 114 -5.44 20.24 3.59
N ARG A 115 -4.99 20.78 2.46
CA ARG A 115 -5.44 20.36 1.13
C ARG A 115 -4.40 19.46 0.51
N ILE A 116 -4.86 18.41 -0.16
CA ILE A 116 -4.00 17.65 -1.07
C ILE A 116 -4.00 18.42 -2.41
N PRO A 117 -2.86 18.99 -2.83
CA PRO A 117 -2.84 19.84 -4.02
C PRO A 117 -2.91 18.97 -5.29
N LEU A 118 -3.71 19.40 -6.29
CA LEU A 118 -3.84 18.67 -7.56
C LEU A 118 -2.48 18.48 -8.27
N ARG A 119 -1.58 19.48 -8.12
CA ARG A 119 -0.22 19.40 -8.68
C ARG A 119 0.60 18.21 -8.17
N MET A 120 0.16 17.54 -7.07
CA MET A 120 0.80 16.32 -6.60
C MET A 120 0.74 15.21 -7.66
N ALA A 121 -0.39 15.05 -8.36
CA ALA A 121 -0.55 14.02 -9.37
C ALA A 121 0.48 14.13 -10.53
N PRO A 122 0.60 15.25 -11.26
CA PRO A 122 1.62 15.36 -12.30
C PRO A 122 3.05 15.37 -11.77
N LEU A 123 3.31 15.95 -10.59
CA LEU A 123 4.65 15.96 -10.00
C LEU A 123 5.14 14.57 -9.66
N VAL A 124 4.30 13.75 -9.01
CA VAL A 124 4.70 12.39 -8.63
C VAL A 124 4.79 11.48 -9.85
N LEU A 125 3.92 11.65 -10.85
CA LEU A 125 3.99 10.92 -12.11
C LEU A 125 5.30 11.19 -12.82
N LEU A 126 5.60 12.45 -13.12
CA LEU A 126 6.81 12.84 -13.84
C LEU A 126 8.09 12.49 -13.06
N GLY A 127 8.09 12.71 -11.75
CA GLY A 127 9.22 12.36 -10.89
C GLY A 127 9.48 10.86 -10.87
N THR A 128 8.44 10.03 -10.76
CA THR A 128 8.58 8.56 -10.75
C THR A 128 9.02 8.03 -12.11
N VAL A 129 8.43 8.51 -13.20
CA VAL A 129 8.81 8.11 -14.57
C VAL A 129 10.28 8.48 -14.82
N ALA A 130 10.72 9.68 -14.45
CA ALA A 130 12.11 10.10 -14.58
C ALA A 130 13.04 9.25 -13.71
N THR A 131 12.67 8.96 -12.45
CA THR A 131 13.47 8.07 -11.57
C THR A 131 13.70 6.70 -12.23
N HIS A 132 12.67 6.09 -12.82
CA HIS A 132 12.77 4.78 -13.47
C HIS A 132 13.53 4.81 -14.78
N LEU A 133 13.32 5.85 -15.61
CA LEU A 133 14.04 6.03 -16.88
C LEU A 133 15.54 6.06 -16.71
N PHE A 134 16.00 6.65 -15.62
CA PHE A 134 17.41 6.80 -15.31
C PHE A 134 17.93 5.81 -14.24
N GLY A 135 17.17 4.76 -13.93
CA GLY A 135 17.66 3.62 -13.15
C GLY A 135 17.57 3.75 -11.64
N GLY A 136 16.84 4.74 -11.10
CA GLY A 136 16.56 4.78 -9.65
C GLY A 136 15.74 3.59 -9.21
N SER A 137 16.08 2.98 -8.06
CA SER A 137 15.38 1.82 -7.50
C SER A 137 14.15 2.26 -6.71
N ALA A 138 12.97 2.09 -7.30
CA ALA A 138 11.70 2.51 -6.70
C ALA A 138 10.53 1.68 -7.23
N GLY A 139 9.36 1.82 -6.59
CA GLY A 139 8.09 1.21 -6.97
C GLY A 139 7.13 2.21 -7.62
N ARG A 140 5.93 1.74 -7.91
CA ARG A 140 4.90 2.48 -8.66
C ARG A 140 3.60 2.72 -7.87
N GLU A 141 3.24 1.86 -6.92
CA GLU A 141 1.93 1.87 -6.26
C GLU A 141 1.72 3.12 -5.39
N GLY A 142 2.76 3.55 -4.65
CA GLY A 142 2.70 4.79 -3.88
C GLY A 142 2.39 6.02 -4.73
N THR A 143 2.90 6.05 -5.96
CA THR A 143 2.62 7.09 -6.96
C THR A 143 1.14 7.12 -7.34
N ALA A 144 0.56 5.95 -7.66
CA ALA A 144 -0.85 5.85 -8.02
C ALA A 144 -1.79 6.22 -6.85
N VAL A 145 -1.45 5.82 -5.62
CA VAL A 145 -2.18 6.21 -4.41
C VAL A 145 -2.18 7.74 -4.24
N GLN A 146 -1.04 8.40 -4.43
CA GLN A 146 -0.92 9.85 -4.35
C GLN A 146 -1.75 10.55 -5.46
N MET A 147 -1.71 10.03 -6.68
CA MET A 147 -2.49 10.55 -7.80
C MET A 147 -3.99 10.40 -7.53
N GLY A 148 -4.45 9.21 -7.17
CA GLY A 148 -5.86 8.94 -6.87
C GLY A 148 -6.40 9.80 -5.74
N ALA A 149 -5.66 9.94 -4.63
CA ALA A 149 -6.05 10.78 -3.49
C ALA A 149 -6.09 12.28 -3.87
N SER A 150 -5.14 12.76 -4.67
CA SER A 150 -5.08 14.16 -5.12
C SER A 150 -6.25 14.50 -6.05
N ILE A 151 -6.60 13.61 -6.96
CA ILE A 151 -7.75 13.72 -7.85
C ILE A 151 -9.05 13.70 -7.03
N ALA A 152 -9.19 12.77 -6.09
CA ALA A 152 -10.35 12.67 -5.21
C ALA A 152 -10.56 13.93 -4.35
N ASP A 153 -9.49 14.49 -3.75
CA ASP A 153 -9.59 15.76 -2.98
C ASP A 153 -9.91 16.95 -3.88
N THR A 154 -9.56 16.91 -5.15
CA THR A 154 -9.94 17.95 -6.13
C THR A 154 -11.42 17.83 -6.52
N LEU A 155 -11.88 16.62 -6.82
CA LEU A 155 -13.28 16.33 -7.12
C LEU A 155 -14.19 16.76 -5.95
N ARG A 156 -13.80 16.42 -4.72
CA ARG A 156 -14.59 16.82 -3.53
C ARG A 156 -14.73 18.34 -3.39
N ARG A 157 -13.72 19.12 -3.83
CA ARG A 157 -13.78 20.59 -3.83
C ARG A 157 -14.79 21.10 -4.86
N ALA A 158 -14.79 20.52 -6.05
CA ALA A 158 -15.76 20.84 -7.10
C ALA A 158 -17.20 20.53 -6.65
N LEU A 159 -17.38 19.47 -5.83
CA LEU A 159 -18.66 19.04 -5.31
C LEU A 159 -19.04 19.71 -3.96
N GLY A 160 -18.18 20.55 -3.38
CA GLY A 160 -18.44 21.22 -2.10
C GLY A 160 -18.47 20.29 -0.88
N LEU A 161 -17.97 19.06 -0.98
CA LEU A 161 -18.00 18.07 0.10
C LEU A 161 -16.98 18.42 1.20
N ARG A 162 -17.37 18.23 2.49
CA ARG A 162 -16.54 18.57 3.67
C ARG A 162 -16.62 17.47 4.73
N GLY A 163 -15.79 17.56 5.76
CA GLY A 163 -15.81 16.66 6.92
C GLY A 163 -15.64 15.19 6.52
N GLU A 164 -16.50 14.31 7.00
CA GLU A 164 -16.47 12.88 6.75
C GLU A 164 -16.59 12.54 5.25
N ASN A 165 -17.43 13.27 4.51
CA ASN A 165 -17.57 13.04 3.07
C ASN A 165 -16.24 13.27 2.31
N ARG A 166 -15.41 14.24 2.76
CA ARG A 166 -14.07 14.43 2.20
C ARG A 166 -13.18 13.24 2.48
N ARG A 167 -13.17 12.77 3.73
CA ARG A 167 -12.39 11.61 4.15
C ARG A 167 -12.72 10.39 3.29
N LEU A 168 -14.00 10.05 3.18
CA LEU A 168 -14.47 8.91 2.39
C LEU A 168 -14.05 9.00 0.92
N LEU A 169 -14.05 10.19 0.34
CA LEU A 169 -13.65 10.37 -1.06
C LEU A 169 -12.13 10.22 -1.24
N ILE A 170 -11.31 10.68 -0.29
CA ILE A 170 -9.85 10.47 -0.31
C ILE A 170 -9.54 8.97 -0.15
N MET A 171 -10.24 8.25 0.75
CA MET A 171 -10.13 6.80 0.90
C MET A 171 -10.45 6.08 -0.41
N ALA A 172 -11.52 6.47 -1.09
CA ALA A 172 -11.88 5.96 -2.41
C ALA A 172 -10.75 6.22 -3.44
N GLY A 173 -10.12 7.41 -3.39
CA GLY A 173 -8.96 7.72 -4.23
C GLY A 173 -7.74 6.84 -3.97
N ILE A 174 -7.46 6.52 -2.70
CA ILE A 174 -6.41 5.55 -2.30
C ILE A 174 -6.73 4.17 -2.89
N SER A 175 -7.97 3.70 -2.66
CA SER A 175 -8.43 2.38 -3.14
C SER A 175 -8.40 2.26 -4.66
N GLY A 176 -8.94 3.28 -5.36
CA GLY A 176 -8.95 3.31 -6.83
C GLY A 176 -7.55 3.39 -7.43
N GLY A 177 -6.66 4.21 -6.86
CA GLY A 177 -5.27 4.31 -7.30
C GLY A 177 -4.49 3.00 -7.10
N PHE A 178 -4.62 2.36 -5.92
CA PHE A 178 -3.96 1.08 -5.64
C PHE A 178 -4.51 -0.05 -6.52
N GLY A 179 -5.84 -0.22 -6.55
CA GLY A 179 -6.50 -1.30 -7.29
C GLY A 179 -6.22 -1.23 -8.79
N SER A 180 -6.29 -0.04 -9.39
CA SER A 180 -6.08 0.15 -10.83
C SER A 180 -4.63 0.00 -11.28
N VAL A 181 -3.64 0.35 -10.45
CA VAL A 181 -2.22 0.20 -10.83
C VAL A 181 -1.73 -1.22 -10.65
N PHE A 182 -2.33 -1.96 -9.75
CA PHE A 182 -1.89 -3.30 -9.39
C PHE A 182 -2.73 -4.42 -10.02
N GLY A 183 -3.96 -4.11 -10.42
CA GLY A 183 -4.89 -5.10 -10.97
C GLY A 183 -5.51 -6.01 -9.91
N THR A 184 -5.52 -5.55 -8.66
CA THR A 184 -6.09 -6.24 -7.50
C THR A 184 -7.13 -5.37 -6.81
N PRO A 185 -8.35 -5.29 -7.37
CA PRO A 185 -9.40 -4.41 -6.86
C PRO A 185 -9.83 -4.75 -5.42
N LEU A 186 -9.88 -6.02 -5.02
CA LEU A 186 -10.24 -6.37 -3.64
C LEU A 186 -9.15 -5.96 -2.64
N ALA A 187 -7.89 -6.16 -2.99
CA ALA A 187 -6.79 -5.68 -2.17
C ALA A 187 -6.79 -4.14 -2.07
N GLY A 188 -7.00 -3.44 -3.19
CA GLY A 188 -7.11 -1.98 -3.21
C GLY A 188 -8.26 -1.45 -2.35
N PHE A 189 -9.39 -2.12 -2.40
CA PHE A 189 -10.54 -1.84 -1.55
C PHE A 189 -10.18 -1.93 -0.06
N VAL A 190 -9.61 -3.05 0.38
CA VAL A 190 -9.23 -3.27 1.78
C VAL A 190 -8.10 -2.33 2.19
N PHE A 191 -7.11 -2.11 1.32
CA PHE A 191 -5.97 -1.22 1.57
C PHE A 191 -6.41 0.21 1.91
N GLY A 192 -7.34 0.78 1.16
CA GLY A 192 -7.86 2.13 1.44
C GLY A 192 -8.57 2.25 2.78
N MET A 193 -9.12 1.16 3.33
CA MET A 193 -9.76 1.14 4.65
C MET A 193 -8.77 0.85 5.80
N GLU A 194 -7.69 0.10 5.53
CA GLU A 194 -6.75 -0.39 6.55
C GLU A 194 -5.53 0.53 6.72
N VAL A 195 -5.00 1.12 5.63
CA VAL A 195 -3.72 1.84 5.63
C VAL A 195 -3.66 3.08 6.52
N GLN A 196 -4.78 3.60 6.95
CA GLN A 196 -4.86 4.88 7.65
C GLN A 196 -4.46 4.77 9.12
N ARG A 197 -4.78 3.63 9.77
CA ARG A 197 -4.59 3.42 11.21
C ARG A 197 -4.05 2.02 11.49
N VAL A 198 -3.06 1.95 12.32
CA VAL A 198 -2.51 0.68 12.79
C VAL A 198 -3.49 0.04 13.77
N GLY A 199 -3.90 -1.20 13.49
CA GLY A 199 -4.79 -1.97 14.35
C GLY A 199 -6.29 -1.64 14.23
N ARG A 200 -6.71 -0.90 13.19
CA ARG A 200 -8.13 -0.61 12.94
C ARG A 200 -8.45 -0.50 11.45
N ILE A 201 -9.60 -1.07 11.08
CA ILE A 201 -10.19 -0.94 9.73
C ILE A 201 -11.35 0.04 9.77
N ARG A 202 -11.45 0.89 8.77
CA ARG A 202 -12.50 1.90 8.63
C ARG A 202 -13.62 1.43 7.71
N TYR A 203 -14.64 0.78 8.29
CA TYR A 203 -15.79 0.27 7.55
C TYR A 203 -16.73 1.36 6.98
N ASP A 204 -16.62 2.60 7.45
CA ASP A 204 -17.33 3.75 6.87
C ASP A 204 -16.96 3.98 5.38
N GLY A 205 -15.74 3.60 4.98
CA GLY A 205 -15.26 3.65 3.61
C GLY A 205 -15.68 2.47 2.70
N LEU A 206 -16.45 1.49 3.20
CA LEU A 206 -16.72 0.22 2.49
C LEU A 206 -17.25 0.46 1.07
N VAL A 207 -18.35 1.18 0.92
CA VAL A 207 -19.00 1.37 -0.39
C VAL A 207 -18.15 2.20 -1.34
N PRO A 208 -17.66 3.41 -0.97
CA PRO A 208 -16.88 4.22 -1.90
C PRO A 208 -15.52 3.59 -2.27
N CYS A 209 -14.85 2.89 -1.34
CA CYS A 209 -13.58 2.22 -1.63
C CYS A 209 -13.75 1.03 -2.58
N LEU A 210 -14.77 0.20 -2.34
CA LEU A 210 -15.06 -0.94 -3.23
C LEU A 210 -15.41 -0.46 -4.64
N ALA A 211 -16.32 0.50 -4.76
CA ALA A 211 -16.71 1.06 -6.05
C ALA A 211 -15.50 1.67 -6.80
N ALA A 212 -14.66 2.45 -6.09
CA ALA A 212 -13.51 3.08 -6.71
C ALA A 212 -12.43 2.07 -7.13
N ALA A 213 -12.16 1.05 -6.33
CA ALA A 213 -11.17 0.03 -6.66
C ALA A 213 -11.62 -0.83 -7.87
N CYS A 214 -12.86 -1.33 -7.85
CA CYS A 214 -13.38 -2.15 -8.94
C CYS A 214 -13.51 -1.36 -10.25
N ILE A 215 -14.12 -0.16 -10.21
CA ILE A 215 -14.32 0.65 -11.41
C ILE A 215 -12.97 1.21 -11.91
N GLY A 216 -12.01 1.48 -11.01
CA GLY A 216 -10.67 1.90 -11.38
C GLY A 216 -9.91 0.83 -12.15
N ASP A 217 -9.92 -0.40 -11.68
CA ASP A 217 -9.32 -1.55 -12.39
C ASP A 217 -10.00 -1.83 -13.72
N LEU A 218 -11.35 -1.85 -13.75
CA LEU A 218 -12.10 -2.03 -14.98
C LEU A 218 -11.78 -0.92 -16.01
N THR A 219 -11.62 0.33 -15.58
CA THR A 219 -11.24 1.44 -16.45
C THR A 219 -9.84 1.26 -17.00
N ALA A 220 -8.88 0.88 -16.16
CA ALA A 220 -7.51 0.64 -16.62
C ALA A 220 -7.44 -0.51 -17.64
N ARG A 221 -8.13 -1.61 -17.38
CA ARG A 221 -8.25 -2.75 -18.33
C ARG A 221 -8.93 -2.34 -19.63
N ALA A 222 -10.02 -1.57 -19.56
CA ALA A 222 -10.73 -1.07 -20.75
C ALA A 222 -9.86 -0.15 -21.60
N LEU A 223 -8.88 0.54 -21.00
CA LEU A 223 -7.89 1.37 -21.68
C LEU A 223 -6.64 0.59 -22.14
N GLY A 224 -6.67 -0.75 -22.06
CA GLY A 224 -5.62 -1.62 -22.61
C GLY A 224 -4.48 -1.95 -21.62
N VAL A 225 -4.60 -1.62 -20.33
CA VAL A 225 -3.63 -2.05 -19.34
C VAL A 225 -3.78 -3.54 -19.11
N THR A 226 -2.66 -4.26 -19.22
CA THR A 226 -2.53 -5.67 -18.81
C THR A 226 -1.69 -5.75 -17.56
N HIS A 227 -2.20 -6.46 -16.55
CA HIS A 227 -1.48 -6.71 -15.32
C HIS A 227 -0.75 -8.06 -15.39
N ALA A 228 0.36 -8.19 -14.66
CA ALA A 228 1.08 -9.45 -14.59
C ALA A 228 0.18 -10.54 -13.97
N HIS A 229 0.06 -11.65 -14.65
CA HIS A 229 -0.60 -12.85 -14.14
C HIS A 229 0.47 -13.79 -13.59
N HIS A 230 0.37 -14.08 -12.31
CA HIS A 230 1.22 -15.10 -11.67
C HIS A 230 0.51 -16.44 -11.65
N ALA A 231 1.27 -17.52 -11.77
CA ALA A 231 0.71 -18.86 -11.61
C ALA A 231 0.15 -19.02 -10.18
N PRO A 232 -1.01 -19.66 -10.03
CA PRO A 232 -1.54 -19.94 -8.70
C PRO A 232 -0.56 -20.75 -7.87
N LEU A 233 -0.41 -20.39 -6.58
CA LEU A 233 0.37 -21.20 -5.65
C LEU A 233 -0.30 -22.56 -5.45
N ALA A 234 0.54 -23.58 -5.21
CA ALA A 234 0.06 -24.93 -4.93
C ALA A 234 -0.94 -24.93 -3.76
N ASN A 235 -2.00 -25.72 -3.91
CA ASN A 235 -2.92 -25.95 -2.82
C ASN A 235 -2.27 -26.95 -1.85
N VAL A 236 -1.85 -26.45 -0.70
CA VAL A 236 -1.15 -27.22 0.32
C VAL A 236 -2.13 -27.53 1.47
N PRO A 237 -2.27 -28.81 1.88
CA PRO A 237 -3.11 -29.16 3.01
C PRO A 237 -2.63 -28.49 4.30
N ILE A 238 -3.56 -28.31 5.24
CA ILE A 238 -3.23 -27.73 6.56
C ILE A 238 -2.34 -28.72 7.32
N ASP A 239 -1.11 -28.32 7.56
CA ASP A 239 -0.11 -29.07 8.31
C ASP A 239 0.51 -28.21 9.41
N LEU A 240 0.54 -28.73 10.63
CA LEU A 240 1.05 -27.99 11.81
C LEU A 240 2.55 -27.67 11.66
N PHE A 241 3.33 -28.61 11.12
CA PHE A 241 4.78 -28.40 10.97
C PHE A 241 5.09 -27.34 9.92
N LEU A 242 4.33 -27.32 8.82
CA LEU A 242 4.41 -26.27 7.81
C LEU A 242 3.96 -24.92 8.37
N MET A 243 2.92 -24.88 9.20
CA MET A 243 2.50 -23.64 9.87
C MET A 243 3.63 -23.06 10.74
N ILE A 244 4.36 -23.89 11.51
CA ILE A 244 5.51 -23.42 12.29
C ILE A 244 6.61 -22.85 11.39
N LYS A 245 6.92 -23.50 10.26
CA LYS A 245 7.89 -22.99 9.28
C LYS A 245 7.46 -21.65 8.69
N VAL A 246 6.18 -21.50 8.35
CA VAL A 246 5.61 -20.23 7.84
C VAL A 246 5.63 -19.13 8.89
N LEU A 247 5.36 -19.46 10.15
CA LEU A 247 5.50 -18.49 11.25
C LEU A 247 6.95 -18.02 11.40
N ALA A 248 7.92 -18.92 11.33
CA ALA A 248 9.34 -18.59 11.36
C ALA A 248 9.74 -17.69 10.16
N ALA A 249 9.30 -18.05 8.95
CA ALA A 249 9.46 -17.21 7.77
C ALA A 249 8.78 -15.84 7.92
N GLY A 250 7.58 -15.79 8.50
CA GLY A 250 6.84 -14.57 8.79
C GLY A 250 7.61 -13.61 9.72
N VAL A 251 8.32 -14.15 10.72
CA VAL A 251 9.23 -13.35 11.55
C VAL A 251 10.36 -12.76 10.72
N ALA A 252 11.00 -13.55 9.85
CA ALA A 252 12.07 -13.07 8.96
C ALA A 252 11.56 -11.99 8.00
N PHE A 253 10.36 -12.15 7.43
CA PHE A 253 9.70 -11.13 6.59
C PHE A 253 9.44 -9.84 7.36
N GLY A 254 8.96 -9.93 8.60
CA GLY A 254 8.74 -8.78 9.47
C GLY A 254 10.04 -8.06 9.85
N LEU A 255 11.11 -8.80 10.14
CA LEU A 255 12.43 -8.22 10.41
C LEU A 255 13.02 -7.53 9.17
N THR A 256 12.82 -8.09 7.97
CA THR A 256 13.22 -7.44 6.71
C THR A 256 12.45 -6.15 6.49
N SER A 257 11.13 -6.14 6.77
CA SER A 257 10.31 -4.93 6.76
C SER A 257 10.85 -3.86 7.72
N LEU A 258 11.16 -4.25 8.94
CA LEU A 258 11.77 -3.39 9.96
C LEU A 258 13.09 -2.81 9.49
N LEU A 259 13.99 -3.65 8.98
CA LEU A 259 15.31 -3.25 8.48
C LEU A 259 15.18 -2.23 7.34
N PHE A 260 14.27 -2.48 6.39
CA PHE A 260 14.01 -1.56 5.29
C PHE A 260 13.55 -0.19 5.79
N VAL A 261 12.55 -0.16 6.68
CA VAL A 261 12.00 1.09 7.23
C VAL A 261 13.07 1.88 7.99
N GLU A 262 13.85 1.20 8.84
CA GLU A 262 14.92 1.86 9.62
C GLU A 262 16.04 2.37 8.71
N LEU A 263 16.48 1.59 7.72
CA LEU A 263 17.52 2.03 6.78
C LEU A 263 17.04 3.20 5.91
N LEU A 264 15.81 3.15 5.39
CA LEU A 264 15.23 4.24 4.62
C LEU A 264 15.20 5.55 5.42
N HIS A 265 14.75 5.48 6.68
CA HIS A 265 14.71 6.63 7.56
C HIS A 265 16.10 7.11 7.97
N ALA A 266 17.05 6.19 8.18
CA ALA A 266 18.43 6.53 8.51
C ALA A 266 19.12 7.27 7.34
N VAL A 267 19.01 6.75 6.12
CA VAL A 267 19.55 7.41 4.92
C VAL A 267 18.92 8.78 4.74
N LYS A 268 17.60 8.90 4.85
CA LYS A 268 16.88 10.17 4.77
C LYS A 268 17.36 11.17 5.83
N HIS A 269 17.52 10.72 7.07
CA HIS A 269 17.99 11.56 8.17
C HIS A 269 19.43 12.03 7.93
N VAL A 270 20.36 11.11 7.62
CA VAL A 270 21.76 11.43 7.34
C VAL A 270 21.86 12.42 6.18
N MET A 271 21.21 12.11 5.05
CA MET A 271 21.22 12.99 3.87
C MET A 271 20.65 14.39 4.18
N SER A 272 19.55 14.47 4.94
CA SER A 272 18.95 15.76 5.29
C SER A 272 19.74 16.56 6.35
N LYS A 273 20.46 15.87 7.22
CA LYS A 273 21.32 16.49 8.25
C LYS A 273 22.55 17.15 7.63
N PHE A 274 23.24 16.45 6.73
CA PHE A 274 24.51 16.93 6.16
C PHE A 274 24.30 17.77 4.89
N ILE A 275 23.25 17.52 4.10
CA ILE A 275 23.01 18.16 2.81
C ILE A 275 21.65 18.85 2.83
N LYS A 276 21.66 20.19 2.97
CA LYS A 276 20.40 20.96 3.06
C LYS A 276 19.65 21.08 1.72
N ALA A 277 20.39 21.20 0.61
CA ALA A 277 19.83 21.37 -0.71
C ALA A 277 19.30 20.03 -1.27
N LEU A 278 17.99 19.97 -1.54
CA LEU A 278 17.35 18.76 -2.09
C LEU A 278 17.99 18.31 -3.42
N PRO A 279 18.30 19.18 -4.40
CA PRO A 279 18.96 18.79 -5.64
C PRO A 279 20.30 18.08 -5.42
N LEU A 280 21.09 18.56 -4.45
CA LEU A 280 22.39 17.97 -4.14
C LEU A 280 22.25 16.60 -3.46
N ARG A 281 21.21 16.39 -2.64
CA ARG A 281 20.90 15.08 -2.05
C ARG A 281 20.62 14.04 -3.13
N LEU A 282 19.76 14.40 -4.09
CA LEU A 282 19.43 13.49 -5.19
C LEU A 282 20.64 13.20 -6.08
N MET A 283 21.47 14.22 -6.35
CA MET A 283 22.71 14.05 -7.11
C MET A 283 23.63 13.02 -6.45
N ILE A 284 23.88 13.17 -5.15
CA ILE A 284 24.73 12.25 -4.38
C ILE A 284 24.11 10.85 -4.32
N GLY A 285 22.81 10.75 -4.08
CA GLY A 285 22.09 9.47 -4.12
C GLY A 285 22.24 8.78 -5.48
N GLY A 286 22.10 9.51 -6.58
CA GLY A 286 22.32 9.00 -7.93
C GLY A 286 23.75 8.48 -8.14
N VAL A 287 24.75 9.21 -7.66
CA VAL A 287 26.17 8.75 -7.72
C VAL A 287 26.36 7.45 -6.92
N ILE A 288 25.76 7.34 -5.73
CA ILE A 288 25.85 6.12 -4.91
C ILE A 288 25.17 4.94 -5.63
N VAL A 289 24.00 5.14 -6.24
CA VAL A 289 23.32 4.08 -7.01
C VAL A 289 24.18 3.61 -8.18
N ILE A 290 24.83 4.53 -8.92
CA ILE A 290 25.78 4.18 -9.98
C ILE A 290 26.95 3.36 -9.43
N ALA A 291 27.56 3.83 -8.35
CA ALA A 291 28.70 3.13 -7.72
C ALA A 291 28.32 1.70 -7.28
N LEU A 292 27.16 1.54 -6.64
CA LEU A 292 26.64 0.22 -6.25
C LEU A 292 26.41 -0.69 -7.47
N THR A 293 25.86 -0.15 -8.56
CA THR A 293 25.63 -0.91 -9.81
C THR A 293 26.93 -1.37 -10.44
N LEU A 294 27.95 -0.51 -10.47
CA LEU A 294 29.26 -0.84 -11.02
C LEU A 294 30.02 -1.84 -10.15
N ILE A 295 29.97 -1.71 -8.83
CA ILE A 295 30.61 -2.64 -7.88
C ILE A 295 30.02 -4.04 -8.00
N LEU A 296 28.69 -4.12 -8.10
CA LEU A 296 27.98 -5.41 -8.21
C LEU A 296 27.92 -5.95 -9.64
N ASN A 297 28.30 -5.16 -10.62
CA ASN A 297 28.25 -5.48 -12.05
C ASN A 297 26.90 -6.05 -12.51
N THR A 298 25.79 -5.51 -11.97
CA THR A 298 24.42 -5.89 -12.35
C THR A 298 23.45 -4.73 -12.25
N GLN A 299 22.43 -4.74 -13.12
CA GLN A 299 21.34 -3.76 -13.12
C GLN A 299 20.02 -4.31 -12.54
N ASP A 300 20.00 -5.52 -12.01
CA ASP A 300 18.79 -6.22 -11.57
C ASP A 300 18.06 -5.50 -10.43
N TYR A 301 18.78 -4.69 -9.65
CA TYR A 301 18.25 -3.93 -8.51
C TYR A 301 17.74 -2.53 -8.88
N LEU A 302 17.87 -2.12 -10.16
CA LEU A 302 17.40 -0.83 -10.67
C LEU A 302 15.91 -0.88 -11.08
N GLY A 303 15.23 0.26 -10.97
CA GLY A 303 13.82 0.37 -11.30
C GLY A 303 12.93 -0.53 -10.46
N LEU A 304 11.94 -1.17 -11.08
CA LEU A 304 10.98 -2.05 -10.43
C LEU A 304 11.59 -3.39 -10.00
N SER A 305 12.58 -3.91 -10.75
CA SER A 305 13.19 -5.26 -10.56
C SER A 305 12.16 -6.40 -10.69
N GLU A 306 11.18 -6.26 -11.60
CA GLU A 306 10.16 -7.30 -11.83
C GLU A 306 10.78 -8.64 -12.24
N GLY A 307 11.91 -8.61 -12.97
CA GLY A 307 12.65 -9.81 -13.32
C GLY A 307 13.10 -10.68 -12.12
N LEU A 308 13.44 -10.06 -10.98
CA LEU A 308 13.75 -10.79 -9.75
C LEU A 308 12.50 -11.45 -9.13
N ILE A 309 11.33 -10.82 -9.25
CA ILE A 309 10.05 -11.42 -8.83
C ILE A 309 9.74 -12.64 -9.71
N GLU A 310 9.84 -12.48 -11.03
CA GLU A 310 9.58 -13.56 -11.99
C GLU A 310 10.54 -14.74 -11.78
N GLN A 311 11.83 -14.48 -11.57
CA GLN A 311 12.82 -15.51 -11.26
C GLN A 311 12.49 -16.23 -9.95
N SER A 312 12.09 -15.50 -8.90
CA SER A 312 11.72 -16.08 -7.60
C SER A 312 10.47 -16.95 -7.67
N LEU A 313 9.55 -16.64 -8.60
CA LEU A 313 8.31 -17.38 -8.84
C LEU A 313 8.41 -18.41 -9.96
N ALA A 314 9.60 -18.60 -10.59
CA ALA A 314 9.84 -19.51 -11.68
C ALA A 314 11.09 -20.31 -11.40
N ALA A 315 11.21 -21.38 -10.86
CA ALA A 315 12.35 -22.30 -10.60
C ALA A 315 13.71 -21.89 -11.26
N ARG A 316 14.10 -20.61 -11.13
CA ARG A 316 15.35 -20.04 -11.64
C ARG A 316 16.24 -19.62 -10.48
N ASP A 317 17.55 -19.59 -10.71
CA ASP A 317 18.52 -19.18 -9.70
C ASP A 317 18.32 -17.69 -9.35
N VAL A 318 18.08 -17.45 -8.07
CA VAL A 318 17.98 -16.11 -7.48
C VAL A 318 19.11 -15.94 -6.48
N PRO A 319 19.90 -14.86 -6.56
CA PRO A 319 20.96 -14.63 -5.59
C PRO A 319 20.40 -14.60 -4.16
N THR A 320 20.97 -15.35 -3.24
CA THR A 320 20.48 -15.52 -1.87
C THR A 320 20.29 -14.19 -1.13
N PHE A 321 21.15 -13.20 -1.41
CA PHE A 321 21.10 -11.87 -0.78
C PHE A 321 20.39 -10.80 -1.65
N ALA A 322 19.63 -11.22 -2.70
CA ALA A 322 18.95 -10.28 -3.58
C ALA A 322 17.98 -9.35 -2.81
N PHE A 323 17.30 -9.89 -1.79
CA PHE A 323 16.42 -9.09 -0.93
C PHE A 323 17.17 -7.93 -0.22
N LEU A 324 18.38 -8.19 0.27
CA LEU A 324 19.20 -7.19 0.97
C LEU A 324 19.76 -6.14 0.00
N LEU A 325 20.21 -6.55 -1.17
CA LEU A 325 20.70 -5.64 -2.19
C LEU A 325 19.57 -4.73 -2.70
N LYS A 326 18.38 -5.29 -2.99
CA LYS A 326 17.22 -4.47 -3.35
C LYS A 326 16.86 -3.47 -2.26
N LEU A 327 16.91 -3.90 -1.00
CA LEU A 327 16.67 -3.05 0.17
C LEU A 327 17.63 -1.85 0.19
N ILE A 328 18.93 -2.08 0.00
CA ILE A 328 19.96 -1.03 -0.01
C ILE A 328 19.75 -0.06 -1.16
N PHE A 329 19.58 -0.54 -2.39
CA PHE A 329 19.36 0.30 -3.58
C PHE A 329 18.15 1.20 -3.42
N THR A 330 17.04 0.63 -2.91
CA THR A 330 15.80 1.38 -2.71
C THR A 330 15.94 2.40 -1.57
N ALA A 331 16.55 2.02 -0.45
CA ALA A 331 16.76 2.92 0.68
C ALA A 331 17.67 4.11 0.29
N VAL A 332 18.71 3.89 -0.51
CA VAL A 332 19.55 4.96 -1.05
C VAL A 332 18.77 5.85 -2.00
N THR A 333 18.04 5.27 -2.95
CA THR A 333 17.26 6.03 -3.94
C THR A 333 16.20 6.91 -3.26
N LEU A 334 15.29 6.31 -2.51
CA LEU A 334 14.18 7.04 -1.90
C LEU A 334 14.62 7.89 -0.70
N GLY A 335 15.59 7.40 0.08
CA GLY A 335 16.17 8.14 1.21
C GLY A 335 16.91 9.41 0.81
N SER A 336 17.50 9.44 -0.40
CA SER A 336 18.09 10.65 -0.97
C SER A 336 17.07 11.68 -1.45
N GLY A 337 15.82 11.25 -1.67
CA GLY A 337 14.71 12.11 -2.07
C GLY A 337 14.22 11.91 -3.51
N PHE A 338 14.69 10.90 -4.23
CA PHE A 338 14.09 10.51 -5.50
C PHE A 338 12.62 10.15 -5.32
N VAL A 339 11.85 10.35 -6.37
CA VAL A 339 10.40 10.16 -6.36
C VAL A 339 10.05 8.76 -6.86
N GLY A 340 9.19 8.07 -6.10
CA GLY A 340 8.73 6.72 -6.42
C GLY A 340 8.02 6.10 -5.23
N GLY A 341 7.52 4.88 -5.40
CA GLY A 341 6.86 4.10 -4.35
C GLY A 341 7.83 3.15 -3.63
N GLU A 342 7.47 2.74 -2.44
CA GLU A 342 8.20 1.76 -1.64
C GLU A 342 7.67 0.32 -1.86
N VAL A 343 6.48 0.15 -2.43
CA VAL A 343 5.71 -1.09 -2.37
C VAL A 343 6.29 -2.18 -3.28
N THR A 344 6.49 -1.93 -4.59
CA THR A 344 7.12 -2.92 -5.49
C THR A 344 8.48 -3.41 -4.98
N PRO A 345 9.40 -2.55 -4.49
CA PRO A 345 10.63 -3.00 -3.85
C PRO A 345 10.41 -3.97 -2.69
N LEU A 346 9.36 -3.76 -1.86
CA LEU A 346 9.02 -4.68 -0.77
C LEU A 346 8.54 -6.05 -1.29
N PHE A 347 7.84 -6.07 -2.43
CA PHE A 347 7.48 -7.32 -3.10
C PHE A 347 8.72 -8.08 -3.58
N VAL A 348 9.68 -7.38 -4.19
CA VAL A 348 10.96 -7.98 -4.61
C VAL A 348 11.71 -8.55 -3.40
N MET A 349 11.83 -7.77 -2.33
CA MET A 349 12.48 -8.23 -1.09
C MET A 349 11.77 -9.47 -0.53
N GLY A 350 10.43 -9.46 -0.51
CA GLY A 350 9.63 -10.56 0.01
C GLY A 350 9.74 -11.83 -0.84
N ALA A 351 9.62 -11.70 -2.16
CA ALA A 351 9.73 -12.83 -3.07
C ALA A 351 11.13 -13.46 -3.03
N THR A 352 12.19 -12.66 -3.12
CA THR A 352 13.57 -13.15 -3.12
C THR A 352 13.98 -13.73 -1.77
N LEU A 353 13.55 -13.14 -0.64
CA LEU A 353 13.76 -13.71 0.69
C LEU A 353 12.97 -15.01 0.88
N GLY A 354 11.70 -15.05 0.44
CA GLY A 354 10.88 -16.26 0.51
C GLY A 354 11.50 -17.41 -0.29
N HIS A 355 12.01 -17.11 -1.49
CA HIS A 355 12.74 -18.07 -2.31
C HIS A 355 13.98 -18.62 -1.56
N ALA A 356 14.80 -17.76 -0.99
CA ALA A 356 15.99 -18.15 -0.24
C ALA A 356 15.66 -18.96 1.02
N LEU A 357 14.62 -18.57 1.77
CA LEU A 357 14.16 -19.31 2.96
C LEU A 357 13.54 -20.66 2.61
N GLY A 358 12.97 -20.82 1.41
CA GLY A 358 12.39 -22.08 0.94
C GLY A 358 13.39 -23.22 1.04
N GLY A 359 14.60 -23.03 0.52
CA GLY A 359 15.68 -24.00 0.64
C GLY A 359 16.10 -24.28 2.09
N ALA A 360 16.26 -23.23 2.91
CA ALA A 360 16.69 -23.36 4.29
C ALA A 360 15.65 -24.05 5.21
N LEU A 361 14.36 -23.85 4.93
CA LEU A 361 13.25 -24.42 5.70
C LEU A 361 12.75 -25.76 5.12
N ALA A 362 13.35 -26.26 4.04
CA ALA A 362 12.85 -27.40 3.27
C ALA A 362 11.35 -27.25 2.94
N VAL A 363 11.01 -26.14 2.32
CA VAL A 363 9.70 -25.79 1.77
C VAL A 363 9.90 -25.41 0.31
N ASP A 364 8.90 -25.61 -0.54
CA ASP A 364 8.98 -25.20 -1.94
C ASP A 364 9.33 -23.69 -2.04
N PRO A 365 10.50 -23.36 -2.65
CA PRO A 365 10.95 -21.96 -2.77
C PRO A 365 9.99 -21.07 -3.53
N LEU A 366 9.34 -21.57 -4.58
CA LEU A 366 8.35 -20.83 -5.38
C LEU A 366 7.13 -20.45 -4.54
N TRP A 367 6.64 -21.43 -3.78
CA TRP A 367 5.50 -21.26 -2.92
C TRP A 367 5.79 -20.24 -1.82
N LEU A 368 6.95 -20.35 -1.15
CA LEU A 368 7.32 -19.44 -0.08
C LEU A 368 7.69 -18.04 -0.60
N ALA A 369 8.17 -17.91 -1.85
CA ALA A 369 8.37 -16.63 -2.52
C ALA A 369 7.05 -15.87 -2.72
N GLY A 370 5.98 -16.56 -3.16
CA GLY A 370 4.67 -15.95 -3.30
C GLY A 370 4.08 -15.48 -1.96
N ILE A 371 4.30 -16.24 -0.89
CA ILE A 371 3.90 -15.83 0.48
C ILE A 371 4.72 -14.64 0.95
N GLY A 372 6.04 -14.67 0.76
CA GLY A 372 6.96 -13.60 1.14
C GLY A 372 6.66 -12.29 0.41
N PHE A 373 6.28 -12.37 -0.87
CA PHE A 373 5.86 -11.23 -1.68
C PHE A 373 4.85 -10.33 -0.93
N ALA A 374 3.79 -10.90 -0.38
CA ALA A 374 2.78 -10.15 0.35
C ALA A 374 3.22 -9.84 1.79
N ALA A 375 3.91 -10.77 2.46
CA ALA A 375 4.17 -10.68 3.89
C ALA A 375 5.16 -9.55 4.26
N VAL A 376 6.21 -9.30 3.45
CA VAL A 376 7.14 -8.18 3.70
C VAL A 376 6.43 -6.85 3.58
N PHE A 377 5.55 -6.69 2.60
CA PHE A 377 4.75 -5.48 2.47
C PHE A 377 3.75 -5.32 3.62
N ALA A 378 3.13 -6.41 4.09
CA ALA A 378 2.23 -6.39 5.26
C ALA A 378 2.91 -5.83 6.52
N GLY A 379 4.16 -6.25 6.77
CA GLY A 379 4.96 -5.74 7.87
C GLY A 379 5.34 -4.27 7.73
N ALA A 380 5.71 -3.84 6.52
CA ALA A 380 6.17 -2.48 6.26
C ALA A 380 5.04 -1.44 6.18
N SER A 381 3.88 -1.82 5.65
CA SER A 381 2.72 -0.94 5.50
C SER A 381 1.75 -0.94 6.68
N ASN A 382 1.87 -1.92 7.58
CA ASN A 382 0.91 -2.19 8.66
C ASN A 382 -0.51 -2.52 8.14
N THR A 383 -0.60 -3.25 7.02
CA THR A 383 -1.86 -3.63 6.37
C THR A 383 -1.93 -5.14 6.12
N PRO A 384 -1.94 -5.97 7.18
CA PRO A 384 -1.86 -7.43 7.03
C PRO A 384 -3.07 -8.03 6.32
N LEU A 385 -4.27 -7.46 6.48
CA LEU A 385 -5.46 -7.96 5.83
C LEU A 385 -5.47 -7.63 4.33
N ALA A 386 -5.16 -6.38 3.96
CA ALA A 386 -5.06 -5.99 2.55
C ALA A 386 -4.01 -6.82 1.81
N CYS A 387 -2.86 -7.08 2.43
CA CYS A 387 -1.80 -7.90 1.84
C CYS A 387 -2.19 -9.38 1.74
N THR A 388 -2.93 -9.92 2.71
CA THR A 388 -3.49 -11.28 2.62
C THR A 388 -4.46 -11.39 1.45
N VAL A 389 -5.39 -10.44 1.31
CA VAL A 389 -6.35 -10.40 0.20
C VAL A 389 -5.61 -10.23 -1.13
N MET A 390 -4.57 -9.39 -1.18
CA MET A 390 -3.73 -9.21 -2.37
C MET A 390 -3.03 -10.51 -2.79
N GLY A 391 -2.47 -11.24 -1.83
CA GLY A 391 -1.85 -12.54 -2.10
C GLY A 391 -2.85 -13.56 -2.63
N ILE A 392 -4.08 -13.59 -2.10
CA ILE A 392 -5.16 -14.45 -2.59
C ILE A 392 -5.58 -14.05 -4.01
N GLU A 393 -5.68 -12.75 -4.28
CA GLU A 393 -6.09 -12.22 -5.59
C GLU A 393 -5.05 -12.49 -6.68
N LEU A 394 -3.74 -12.44 -6.33
CA LEU A 394 -2.64 -12.66 -7.27
C LEU A 394 -2.29 -14.15 -7.47
N PHE A 395 -2.34 -14.93 -6.40
CA PHE A 395 -1.80 -16.29 -6.37
C PHE A 395 -2.86 -17.37 -6.12
N GLY A 396 -4.14 -16.99 -6.03
CA GLY A 396 -5.23 -17.92 -5.75
C GLY A 396 -5.43 -18.23 -4.27
N SER A 397 -6.57 -18.85 -3.94
CA SER A 397 -6.99 -19.14 -2.56
C SER A 397 -6.37 -20.38 -1.94
N GLY A 398 -5.67 -21.21 -2.72
CA GLY A 398 -5.13 -22.49 -2.26
C GLY A 398 -4.17 -22.42 -1.06
N SER A 399 -3.55 -21.26 -0.87
CA SER A 399 -2.61 -21.01 0.23
C SER A 399 -3.08 -19.88 1.18
N ALA A 400 -4.37 -19.54 1.18
CA ALA A 400 -4.92 -18.39 1.91
C ALA A 400 -4.59 -18.38 3.40
N LEU A 401 -4.67 -19.55 4.07
CA LEU A 401 -4.33 -19.68 5.49
C LEU A 401 -2.86 -19.33 5.76
N TYR A 402 -1.94 -19.88 4.96
CA TYR A 402 -0.51 -19.63 5.12
C TYR A 402 -0.12 -18.20 4.75
N MET A 403 -0.80 -17.62 3.75
CA MET A 403 -0.67 -16.21 3.39
C MET A 403 -1.07 -15.31 4.57
N ALA A 404 -2.21 -15.59 5.20
CA ALA A 404 -2.66 -14.86 6.38
C ALA A 404 -1.66 -15.01 7.53
N LEU A 405 -1.24 -16.24 7.87
CA LEU A 405 -0.26 -16.49 8.93
C LEU A 405 1.03 -15.70 8.72
N ALA A 406 1.59 -15.70 7.51
CA ALA A 406 2.82 -14.97 7.21
C ALA A 406 2.62 -13.45 7.30
N CYS A 407 1.53 -12.92 6.71
CA CYS A 407 1.23 -11.48 6.73
C CYS A 407 1.01 -10.95 8.16
N PHE A 408 0.21 -11.66 8.96
CA PHE A 408 -0.03 -11.24 10.35
C PHE A 408 1.21 -11.40 11.24
N THR A 409 2.01 -12.46 11.03
CA THR A 409 3.28 -12.63 11.75
C THR A 409 4.28 -11.54 11.39
N ALA A 410 4.43 -11.21 10.10
CA ALA A 410 5.29 -10.12 9.65
C ALA A 410 4.84 -8.77 10.20
N TYR A 411 3.52 -8.50 10.21
CA TYR A 411 2.94 -7.32 10.84
C TYR A 411 3.30 -7.20 12.32
N LEU A 412 3.21 -8.29 13.10
CA LEU A 412 3.57 -8.28 14.52
C LEU A 412 5.08 -8.11 14.70
N ALA A 413 5.90 -8.85 13.95
CA ALA A 413 7.36 -8.85 14.05
C ALA A 413 7.99 -7.52 13.63
N SER A 414 7.37 -6.74 12.72
CA SER A 414 7.84 -5.40 12.34
C SER A 414 7.66 -4.36 13.46
N GLY A 415 6.94 -4.67 14.53
CA GLY A 415 6.69 -3.76 15.63
C GLY A 415 5.95 -2.49 15.19
N HIS A 416 6.09 -1.41 15.96
CA HIS A 416 5.49 -0.10 15.63
C HIS A 416 6.40 0.70 14.69
N ARG A 417 6.69 0.14 13.53
CA ARG A 417 7.43 0.74 12.43
C ARG A 417 6.61 0.63 11.14
N GLY A 418 6.84 1.54 10.20
CA GLY A 418 6.16 1.50 8.91
C GLY A 418 6.70 2.55 7.96
N ILE A 419 6.50 2.31 6.66
CA ILE A 419 6.88 3.25 5.60
C ILE A 419 6.04 4.53 5.63
N TYR A 420 4.87 4.48 6.27
CA TYR A 420 3.94 5.60 6.39
C TYR A 420 3.99 6.18 7.81
N GLY A 421 4.93 7.08 8.09
CA GLY A 421 5.17 7.67 9.42
C GLY A 421 3.96 8.39 10.03
N THR A 422 3.02 8.85 9.19
CA THR A 422 1.80 9.56 9.61
C THR A 422 0.60 8.66 9.92
N GLN A 423 0.74 7.32 9.77
CA GLN A 423 -0.27 6.39 10.27
C GLN A 423 -0.47 6.59 11.77
N ARG A 424 -1.71 6.64 12.22
CA ARG A 424 -2.03 6.72 13.66
C ARG A 424 -2.14 5.34 14.28
N ILE A 425 -1.67 5.19 15.50
CA ILE A 425 -1.76 3.94 16.25
C ILE A 425 -3.06 3.98 17.05
N GLU A 426 -4.03 3.17 16.64
CA GLU A 426 -5.29 3.01 17.37
C GLU A 426 -5.18 1.87 18.40
N THR A 427 -4.69 0.71 17.93
CA THR A 427 -4.44 -0.44 18.78
C THR A 427 -2.96 -0.80 18.71
N PRO A 428 -2.21 -0.66 19.83
CA PRO A 428 -0.81 -1.05 19.87
C PRO A 428 -0.61 -2.54 19.61
N LYS A 429 0.39 -2.90 18.80
CA LYS A 429 0.78 -4.30 18.57
C LYS A 429 1.36 -4.97 19.83
N ASN A 430 1.84 -4.20 20.79
CA ASN A 430 2.41 -4.67 22.04
C ASN A 430 2.02 -3.70 23.17
N HIS A 431 1.43 -4.22 24.24
CA HIS A 431 1.00 -3.45 25.41
C HIS A 431 2.16 -2.86 26.27
N ARG A 432 3.40 -3.33 26.04
CA ARG A 432 4.59 -2.78 26.73
C ARG A 432 5.15 -1.53 26.04
N ALA A 433 4.68 -1.20 24.84
CA ALA A 433 5.11 0.00 24.15
C ALA A 433 4.46 1.23 24.78
N ILE A 434 5.28 2.25 25.13
CA ILE A 434 4.78 3.54 25.60
C ILE A 434 4.26 4.32 24.38
N ILE A 435 2.99 4.08 24.08
CA ILE A 435 2.27 4.69 22.97
C ILE A 435 1.06 5.38 23.58
N HIS A 436 0.92 6.67 23.29
CA HIS A 436 -0.31 7.35 23.65
C HIS A 436 -1.36 7.13 22.54
N PRO A 437 -2.63 7.00 22.90
CA PRO A 437 -3.71 6.92 21.92
C PRO A 437 -3.59 8.05 20.89
N GLU A 438 -3.80 7.69 19.62
CA GLU A 438 -3.71 8.64 18.50
C GLU A 438 -2.28 9.13 18.11
N ASP A 439 -1.21 8.62 18.71
CA ASP A 439 0.16 8.90 18.23
C ASP A 439 0.32 8.44 16.78
N SER A 440 1.06 9.23 16.00
CA SER A 440 1.60 8.74 14.73
C SER A 440 2.79 7.80 14.96
N LEU A 441 3.09 6.94 14.00
CA LEU A 441 4.29 6.08 14.05
C LEU A 441 5.58 6.90 14.22
N GLU A 442 5.64 8.07 13.60
CA GLU A 442 6.76 9.00 13.70
C GLU A 442 6.90 9.54 15.13
N ALA A 443 5.81 10.02 15.74
CA ALA A 443 5.81 10.49 17.13
C ALA A 443 6.20 9.40 18.13
N ALA A 444 5.68 8.19 17.96
CA ALA A 444 6.02 7.04 18.79
C ALA A 444 7.50 6.63 18.64
N THR A 445 8.07 6.80 17.43
CA THR A 445 9.48 6.53 17.16
C THR A 445 10.40 7.58 17.80
N GLU A 446 10.04 8.86 17.72
CA GLU A 446 10.81 9.94 18.37
C GLU A 446 10.84 9.80 19.88
N ARG A 447 9.69 9.49 20.51
CA ARG A 447 9.66 9.23 21.97
C ARG A 447 10.58 8.09 22.39
N ARG A 448 10.60 6.98 21.63
CA ARG A 448 11.51 5.88 21.89
C ARG A 448 12.97 6.31 21.78
N ARG A 449 13.35 7.08 20.77
CA ARG A 449 14.71 7.59 20.62
C ARG A 449 15.14 8.41 21.83
N ARG A 450 14.30 9.31 22.33
CA ARG A 450 14.60 10.13 23.52
C ARG A 450 14.76 9.31 24.81
N GLN A 451 14.14 8.13 24.89
CA GLN A 451 14.27 7.26 26.09
C GLN A 451 15.54 6.41 26.09
N TYR A 452 16.01 5.95 24.93
CA TYR A 452 17.13 5.03 24.81
C TYR A 452 18.43 5.69 24.34
N ILE A 453 18.39 6.92 23.86
CA ILE A 453 19.56 7.70 23.44
C ILE A 453 19.37 9.10 24.06
N PRO A 454 19.76 9.32 25.33
CA PRO A 454 19.85 10.66 25.90
C PRO A 454 20.86 11.48 25.09
N GLU A 455 20.51 12.76 24.83
CA GLU A 455 21.33 13.73 24.05
C GLU A 455 22.70 13.95 24.66
#